data_055444f2b0ad3c6cb830dd6e11e7e34f
#
_entry.id   055444f2b0ad3c6cb830dd6e11e7e34f
#
_cell.length_a   1.000
_cell.length_b   1.000
_cell.length_c   1.000
_cell.angle_alpha   90.00
_cell.angle_beta   90.00
_cell.angle_gamma   90.00
#
_symmetry.space_group_name_H-M   'P 1'
#
loop_
_entity.id
_entity.type
_entity.pdbx_description
1 polymer ?
#
loop_
_entity_poly.entity_id
_entity_poly.type
_entity_poly.pdbx_seq_one_letter_code
_entity_poly.pdbx_strand_id
1 'polypeptide(L)'
;MNVSILILIFLFLPCVVQAGDWRDAYAKFSTKPNRKETLVVSWMVVPTAKVQATCEAISKDSGLGGFGFAVDACSFWHKDTCLIITGAQTTHSELGHELRHCYQGSFH
;
A
#
# COMPACT_ATOMS: atom_id res chain seq x y z
N MET A 1 45.24 33.27 -33.83
CA MET A 1 44.89 31.88 -33.61
C MET A 1 43.93 31.81 -32.42
N ASN A 2 42.65 31.75 -32.71
CA ASN A 2 41.61 31.67 -31.65
C ASN A 2 41.26 30.20 -31.43
N VAL A 3 41.63 29.69 -30.27
CA VAL A 3 41.28 28.34 -29.83
C VAL A 3 39.93 28.44 -29.13
N SER A 4 38.87 28.03 -29.83
CA SER A 4 37.54 27.92 -29.23
C SER A 4 37.50 26.66 -28.37
N ILE A 5 37.47 26.85 -27.08
CA ILE A 5 37.25 25.74 -26.11
C ILE A 5 35.74 25.44 -26.09
N LEU A 6 35.38 24.32 -26.70
CA LEU A 6 34.03 23.80 -26.60
C LEU A 6 33.87 23.12 -25.23
N ILE A 7 33.17 23.80 -24.32
CA ILE A 7 32.80 23.21 -23.02
C ILE A 7 31.61 22.33 -23.27
N LEU A 8 31.82 21.01 -23.26
CA LEU A 8 30.75 20.01 -23.26
C LEU A 8 30.14 19.97 -21.87
N ILE A 9 29.02 20.63 -21.71
CA ILE A 9 28.21 20.52 -20.47
C ILE A 9 27.48 19.19 -20.53
N PHE A 10 27.98 18.20 -19.83
CA PHE A 10 27.23 16.96 -19.54
C PHE A 10 26.09 17.29 -18.56
N LEU A 11 24.90 17.47 -19.10
CA LEU A 11 23.69 17.51 -18.31
C LEU A 11 23.46 16.10 -17.71
N PHE A 12 23.88 15.91 -16.48
CA PHE A 12 23.42 14.78 -15.67
C PHE A 12 21.93 15.01 -15.37
N LEU A 13 21.06 14.44 -16.19
CA LEU A 13 19.66 14.29 -15.84
C LEU A 13 19.59 13.28 -14.67
N PRO A 14 19.10 13.69 -13.49
CA PRO A 14 18.85 12.73 -12.42
C PRO A 14 17.81 11.74 -12.92
N CYS A 15 18.18 10.48 -13.01
CA CYS A 15 17.26 9.39 -13.28
C CYS A 15 16.37 9.26 -12.02
N VAL A 16 15.23 9.94 -12.05
CA VAL A 16 14.22 9.75 -11.00
C VAL A 16 13.63 8.37 -11.22
N VAL A 17 14.11 7.39 -10.47
CA VAL A 17 13.48 6.10 -10.38
C VAL A 17 12.16 6.32 -9.65
N GLN A 18 11.09 6.51 -10.39
CA GLN A 18 9.75 6.53 -9.83
C GLN A 18 9.46 5.13 -9.25
N ALA A 19 9.35 5.04 -7.93
CA ALA A 19 8.72 3.89 -7.30
C ALA A 19 7.32 3.76 -7.92
N GLY A 20 6.98 2.57 -8.43
CA GLY A 20 5.69 2.32 -9.05
C GLY A 20 4.54 2.75 -8.13
N ASP A 21 3.51 3.38 -8.71
CA ASP A 21 2.33 3.78 -7.95
C ASP A 21 1.70 2.53 -7.33
N TRP A 22 1.53 2.51 -6.01
CA TRP A 22 0.91 1.40 -5.28
C TRP A 22 -0.52 1.11 -5.74
N ARG A 23 -1.19 2.06 -6.42
CA ARG A 23 -2.51 1.88 -7.03
C ARG A 23 -2.47 1.09 -8.33
N ASP A 24 -1.32 0.98 -8.98
CA ASP A 24 -1.17 0.17 -10.18
C ASP A 24 -1.19 -1.32 -9.81
N ALA A 25 -2.20 -2.03 -10.30
CA ALA A 25 -2.37 -3.46 -10.03
C ALA A 25 -1.19 -4.33 -10.49
N TYR A 26 -0.40 -3.86 -11.43
CA TYR A 26 0.74 -4.57 -12.00
C TYR A 26 2.09 -4.00 -11.56
N ALA A 27 2.10 -2.96 -10.75
CA ALA A 27 3.34 -2.40 -10.24
C ALA A 27 4.10 -3.41 -9.40
N LYS A 28 5.39 -3.49 -9.62
CA LYS A 28 6.28 -4.30 -8.79
C LYS A 28 6.56 -3.58 -7.48
N PHE A 29 6.64 -4.32 -6.39
CA PHE A 29 7.05 -3.78 -5.11
C PHE A 29 8.22 -4.57 -4.52
N SER A 30 8.95 -3.94 -3.61
CA SER A 30 10.04 -4.59 -2.91
C SER A 30 9.50 -5.52 -1.82
N THR A 31 10.04 -6.73 -1.75
CA THR A 31 9.78 -7.68 -0.64
C THR A 31 10.75 -7.49 0.53
N LYS A 32 11.78 -6.64 0.39
CA LYS A 32 12.78 -6.38 1.45
C LYS A 32 12.20 -5.86 2.76
N PRO A 33 11.16 -5.00 2.78
CA PRO A 33 10.57 -4.52 4.04
C PRO A 33 9.62 -5.51 4.70
N ASN A 34 9.50 -6.75 4.23
CA ASN A 34 8.72 -7.76 4.93
C ASN A 34 9.24 -7.93 6.36
N ARG A 35 8.35 -7.78 7.31
CA ARG A 35 8.65 -7.85 8.74
C ARG A 35 8.33 -9.20 9.35
N LYS A 36 7.58 -10.03 8.64
CA LYS A 36 7.05 -11.32 9.10
C LYS A 36 7.14 -12.34 7.98
N GLU A 37 7.44 -13.57 8.35
CA GLU A 37 7.43 -14.71 7.43
C GLU A 37 6.14 -15.53 7.57
N THR A 38 5.56 -15.50 8.76
CA THR A 38 4.32 -16.23 9.07
C THR A 38 3.40 -15.38 9.90
N LEU A 39 2.13 -15.35 9.54
CA LEU A 39 1.09 -14.70 10.34
C LEU A 39 -0.28 -15.37 10.11
N VAL A 40 -1.19 -15.15 11.06
CA VAL A 40 -2.58 -15.58 10.94
C VAL A 40 -3.38 -14.44 10.34
N VAL A 41 -3.99 -14.68 9.18
CA VAL A 41 -4.85 -13.72 8.50
C VAL A 41 -6.30 -14.14 8.66
N SER A 42 -7.13 -13.22 9.13
CA SER A 42 -8.58 -13.33 9.10
C SER A 42 -9.12 -12.43 7.99
N TRP A 43 -9.92 -12.97 7.12
CA TRP A 43 -10.55 -12.22 6.05
C TRP A 43 -12.06 -12.14 6.27
N MET A 44 -12.54 -10.91 6.50
CA MET A 44 -13.95 -10.60 6.68
C MET A 44 -14.50 -10.00 5.39
N VAL A 45 -15.53 -10.62 4.84
CA VAL A 45 -16.26 -10.10 3.67
C VAL A 45 -17.56 -9.49 4.15
N VAL A 46 -17.79 -8.24 3.80
CA VAL A 46 -19.02 -7.51 4.12
C VAL A 46 -19.69 -7.02 2.83
N PRO A 47 -20.99 -6.68 2.86
CA PRO A 47 -21.59 -6.01 1.70
C PRO A 47 -20.78 -4.78 1.30
N THR A 48 -20.58 -4.55 0.01
CA THR A 48 -19.73 -3.46 -0.50
C THR A 48 -20.10 -2.10 0.10
N ALA A 49 -21.41 -1.82 0.25
CA ALA A 49 -21.88 -0.59 0.86
C ALA A 49 -21.55 -0.45 2.36
N LYS A 50 -21.09 -1.51 3.01
CA LYS A 50 -20.76 -1.55 4.44
C LYS A 50 -19.25 -1.48 4.72
N VAL A 51 -18.42 -1.56 3.71
CA VAL A 51 -16.94 -1.56 3.88
C VAL A 51 -16.48 -0.32 4.61
N GLN A 52 -16.84 0.87 4.14
CA GLN A 52 -16.43 2.13 4.76
C GLN A 52 -16.81 2.18 6.25
N ALA A 53 -18.05 1.91 6.57
CA ALA A 53 -18.55 1.98 7.95
C ALA A 53 -17.89 0.92 8.86
N THR A 54 -17.67 -0.29 8.34
CA THR A 54 -16.99 -1.36 9.08
C THR A 54 -15.52 -1.02 9.35
N CYS A 55 -14.80 -0.57 8.35
CA CYS A 55 -13.41 -0.13 8.49
C CYS A 55 -13.27 1.03 9.48
N GLU A 56 -14.15 2.05 9.37
CA GLU A 56 -14.17 3.18 10.29
C GLU A 56 -14.43 2.76 11.74
N ALA A 57 -15.43 1.89 11.96
CA ALA A 57 -15.79 1.43 13.30
C ALA A 57 -14.63 0.68 13.96
N ILE A 58 -13.99 -0.25 13.25
CA ILE A 58 -12.86 -1.02 13.78
C ILE A 58 -11.65 -0.13 14.03
N SER A 59 -11.37 0.81 13.14
CA SER A 59 -10.28 1.78 13.32
C SER A 59 -10.49 2.62 14.58
N LYS A 60 -11.70 3.13 14.81
CA LYS A 60 -12.02 3.91 16.02
C LYS A 60 -11.97 3.07 17.28
N ASP A 61 -12.55 1.87 17.25
CA ASP A 61 -12.53 0.94 18.39
C ASP A 61 -11.10 0.49 18.76
N SER A 62 -10.20 0.47 17.80
CA SER A 62 -8.78 0.16 17.99
C SER A 62 -7.94 1.38 18.42
N GLY A 63 -8.54 2.55 18.61
CA GLY A 63 -7.86 3.77 18.99
C GLY A 63 -7.05 4.45 17.87
N LEU A 64 -7.28 4.06 16.60
CA LEU A 64 -6.57 4.59 15.45
C LEU A 64 -7.27 5.80 14.81
N GLY A 65 -8.50 6.12 15.25
CA GLY A 65 -9.34 7.15 14.61
C GLY A 65 -9.99 6.65 13.32
N GLY A 66 -10.60 7.54 12.56
CA GLY A 66 -11.15 7.21 11.25
C GLY A 66 -10.12 7.35 10.14
N PHE A 67 -10.48 6.94 8.93
CA PHE A 67 -9.60 7.08 7.76
C PHE A 67 -9.57 8.51 7.20
N GLY A 68 -10.68 9.25 7.32
CA GLY A 68 -10.80 10.60 6.76
C GLY A 68 -10.89 10.66 5.23
N PHE A 69 -10.96 9.51 4.57
CA PHE A 69 -11.09 9.36 3.12
C PHE A 69 -11.84 8.08 2.79
N ALA A 70 -12.30 7.94 1.54
CA ALA A 70 -12.99 6.75 1.08
C ALA A 70 -12.04 5.56 1.00
N VAL A 71 -12.48 4.40 1.51
CA VAL A 71 -11.75 3.14 1.43
C VAL A 71 -12.63 2.05 0.82
N ASP A 72 -12.06 1.22 -0.03
CA ASP A 72 -12.71 0.08 -0.67
C ASP A 72 -12.40 -1.24 0.07
N ALA A 73 -11.38 -1.23 0.88
CA ALA A 73 -10.93 -2.31 1.74
C ALA A 73 -10.05 -1.74 2.85
N CYS A 74 -9.79 -2.52 3.88
CA CYS A 74 -8.85 -2.13 4.94
C CYS A 74 -8.23 -3.35 5.60
N SER A 75 -7.11 -3.12 6.28
CA SER A 75 -6.44 -4.13 7.08
C SER A 75 -5.97 -3.56 8.42
N PHE A 76 -5.96 -4.42 9.42
CA PHE A 76 -5.50 -4.12 10.77
C PHE A 76 -4.56 -5.23 11.22
N TRP A 77 -3.36 -4.88 11.63
CA TRP A 77 -2.32 -5.84 12.02
C TRP A 77 -1.83 -5.58 13.42
N HIS A 78 -1.63 -6.65 14.15
CA HIS A 78 -1.04 -6.62 15.48
C HIS A 78 -0.28 -7.91 15.72
N LYS A 79 1.01 -7.82 16.05
CA LYS A 79 1.89 -9.00 16.25
C LYS A 79 1.80 -9.95 15.04
N ASP A 80 1.40 -11.20 15.27
CA ASP A 80 1.33 -12.25 14.25
C ASP A 80 -0.07 -12.44 13.68
N THR A 81 -0.98 -11.48 13.90
CA THR A 81 -2.34 -11.51 13.40
C THR A 81 -2.63 -10.33 12.50
N CYS A 82 -3.49 -10.55 11.52
CA CYS A 82 -3.97 -9.50 10.63
C CYS A 82 -5.43 -9.74 10.27
N LEU A 83 -6.24 -8.70 10.32
CA LEU A 83 -7.62 -8.72 9.86
C LEU A 83 -7.70 -7.92 8.56
N ILE A 84 -8.24 -8.55 7.52
CA ILE A 84 -8.55 -7.90 6.24
C ILE A 84 -10.07 -7.81 6.11
N ILE A 85 -10.56 -6.64 5.70
CA ILE A 85 -11.99 -6.40 5.43
C ILE A 85 -12.11 -5.95 3.98
N THR A 86 -12.93 -6.65 3.22
CA THR A 86 -13.27 -6.31 1.84
C THR A 86 -14.75 -6.39 1.59
N GLY A 87 -15.18 -5.78 0.49
CA GLY A 87 -16.49 -6.05 -0.08
C GLY A 87 -16.57 -7.42 -0.73
N ALA A 88 -17.80 -7.85 -1.05
CA ALA A 88 -18.05 -9.12 -1.74
C ALA A 88 -17.47 -9.18 -3.17
N GLN A 89 -17.22 -8.03 -3.77
CA GLN A 89 -16.67 -7.89 -5.14
C GLN A 89 -15.24 -7.35 -5.12
N THR A 90 -14.45 -7.75 -4.13
CA THR A 90 -13.05 -7.34 -4.08
C THR A 90 -12.26 -7.88 -5.28
N THR A 91 -11.20 -7.18 -5.64
CA THR A 91 -10.29 -7.57 -6.71
C THR A 91 -9.04 -8.23 -6.14
N HIS A 92 -8.29 -8.93 -6.99
CA HIS A 92 -6.97 -9.47 -6.62
C HIS A 92 -6.02 -8.33 -6.19
N SER A 93 -6.12 -7.18 -6.85
CA SER A 93 -5.31 -6.01 -6.52
C SER A 93 -5.64 -5.45 -5.13
N GLU A 94 -6.92 -5.27 -4.80
CA GLU A 94 -7.34 -4.80 -3.49
C GLU A 94 -6.94 -5.76 -2.37
N LEU A 95 -7.26 -7.04 -2.55
CA LEU A 95 -6.92 -8.05 -1.54
C LEU A 95 -5.41 -8.19 -1.36
N GLY A 96 -4.65 -8.18 -2.45
CA GLY A 96 -3.19 -8.21 -2.42
C GLY A 96 -2.59 -6.97 -1.74
N HIS A 97 -3.18 -5.80 -1.96
CA HIS A 97 -2.81 -4.56 -1.30
C HIS A 97 -2.96 -4.65 0.22
N GLU A 98 -4.12 -5.12 0.68
CA GLU A 98 -4.38 -5.26 2.12
C GLU A 98 -3.50 -6.36 2.75
N LEU A 99 -3.28 -7.46 2.04
CA LEU A 99 -2.36 -8.51 2.48
C LEU A 99 -0.92 -7.98 2.62
N ARG A 100 -0.49 -7.11 1.72
CA ARG A 100 0.81 -6.46 1.81
C ARG A 100 0.96 -5.64 3.10
N HIS A 101 -0.07 -4.92 3.51
CA HIS A 101 -0.08 -4.23 4.80
C HIS A 101 0.15 -5.18 5.98
N CYS A 102 -0.44 -6.39 5.94
CA CYS A 102 -0.24 -7.40 6.99
C CYS A 102 1.24 -7.77 7.18
N TYR A 103 2.00 -7.86 6.09
CA TYR A 103 3.41 -8.25 6.11
C TYR A 103 4.37 -7.06 6.22
N GLN A 104 4.04 -5.93 5.65
CA GLN A 104 4.94 -4.79 5.51
C GLN A 104 4.53 -3.56 6.33
N GLY A 105 3.35 -3.56 6.93
CA GLY A 105 2.84 -2.43 7.69
C GLY A 105 2.42 -1.27 6.77
N SER A 106 2.63 -0.04 7.22
CA SER A 106 2.29 1.16 6.44
C SER A 106 3.37 1.40 5.38
N PHE A 107 3.12 0.93 4.16
CA PHE A 107 4.08 1.04 3.06
C PHE A 107 3.82 2.23 2.13
N HIS A 108 2.71 2.90 2.29
CA HIS A 108 2.37 4.10 1.54
C HIS A 108 1.84 5.24 2.40
#